data_bc0609de2a1ca488a2742a3d743ec121
#
_entry.id   bc0609de2a1ca488a2742a3d743ec121
#
_cell.length_a   1.000
_cell.length_b   1.000
_cell.length_c   1.000
_cell.angle_alpha   90.00
_cell.angle_beta   90.00
_cell.angle_gamma   90.00
#
_symmetry.space_group_name_H-M   'P 1'
#
loop_
_entity.id
_entity.type
_entity.pdbx_description
1 polymer ?
#
loop_
_entity_poly.entity_id
_entity_poly.type
_entity_poly.pdbx_seq_one_letter_code
_entity_poly.pdbx_strand_id
1 'polypeptide(L)'
;MKILLSLCLLCSLALAHAETGSAAGDEITKELITRGKTRAYYLYVPSTIKPETKAPLIVMLHGSGRNGITLVEKWKDYAKKEGIILAGPDATNQRGWSAPQDGPDFLYELVEELKTKYPINPRRVYLFGHSAGACFALHMSLMESEYFAATAIHAGALRGEEDELIKLAKRKIPISIQVGDSDNFFPLTEVRATRDALKAADIPIDLIEIKNHDHWYYDKAPKFNQTAWEFLKQHELQADPQYQKYDWGRN
;
A
#
# COMPACT_ATOMS: atom_id res chain seq x y z
N MET A 1 25.98 -65.31 -34.07
CA MET A 1 25.81 -65.09 -32.64
C MET A 1 25.81 -63.55 -32.47
N LYS A 2 24.64 -62.91 -32.46
CA LYS A 2 24.47 -61.45 -32.41
C LYS A 2 24.10 -61.08 -30.96
N ILE A 3 24.95 -60.31 -30.31
CA ILE A 3 24.73 -59.80 -28.96
C ILE A 3 23.99 -58.48 -29.10
N LEU A 4 22.73 -58.43 -28.60
CA LEU A 4 21.99 -57.17 -28.43
C LEU A 4 22.43 -56.53 -27.11
N LEU A 5 23.03 -55.34 -27.19
CA LEU A 5 23.20 -54.47 -26.05
C LEU A 5 21.91 -53.64 -25.84
N SER A 6 21.25 -53.90 -24.71
CA SER A 6 20.08 -53.09 -24.30
C SER A 6 20.61 -51.87 -23.50
N LEU A 7 20.37 -50.67 -24.06
CA LEU A 7 20.75 -49.42 -23.43
C LEU A 7 19.58 -48.97 -22.56
N CYS A 8 19.69 -49.14 -21.25
CA CYS A 8 18.76 -48.54 -20.28
C CYS A 8 19.01 -47.06 -20.15
N LEU A 9 18.10 -46.24 -20.72
CA LEU A 9 18.06 -44.80 -20.54
C LEU A 9 17.42 -44.47 -19.18
N LEU A 10 18.25 -44.19 -18.18
CA LEU A 10 17.79 -43.65 -16.87
C LEU A 10 17.38 -42.19 -17.08
N CYS A 11 16.06 -41.96 -17.15
CA CYS A 11 15.48 -40.64 -17.14
C CYS A 11 15.46 -40.14 -15.68
N SER A 12 16.47 -39.36 -15.31
CA SER A 12 16.46 -38.63 -14.03
C SER A 12 15.48 -37.47 -14.09
N LEU A 13 14.29 -37.65 -13.50
CA LEU A 13 13.40 -36.55 -13.19
C LEU A 13 14.09 -35.65 -12.15
N ALA A 14 14.60 -34.52 -12.60
CA ALA A 14 14.94 -33.42 -11.69
C ALA A 14 13.63 -32.83 -11.16
N LEU A 15 13.26 -33.15 -9.93
CA LEU A 15 12.25 -32.40 -9.20
C LEU A 15 12.84 -30.99 -8.97
N ALA A 16 12.37 -30.03 -9.75
CA ALA A 16 12.55 -28.62 -9.40
C ALA A 16 11.80 -28.38 -8.08
N HIS A 17 12.55 -28.30 -7.00
CA HIS A 17 12.02 -27.75 -5.75
C HIS A 17 11.75 -26.28 -6.03
N ALA A 18 10.47 -25.91 -6.12
CA ALA A 18 10.07 -24.53 -5.98
C ALA A 18 10.56 -24.10 -4.59
N GLU A 19 11.50 -23.17 -4.54
CA GLU A 19 11.88 -22.51 -3.29
C GLU A 19 10.62 -21.82 -2.76
N THR A 20 10.01 -22.46 -1.77
CA THR A 20 8.92 -21.87 -0.98
C THR A 20 9.49 -20.62 -0.33
N GLY A 21 8.80 -19.51 -0.54
CA GLY A 21 9.18 -18.16 -0.14
C GLY A 21 9.83 -18.10 1.24
N SER A 22 10.81 -17.23 1.34
CA SER A 22 11.57 -16.94 2.56
C SER A 22 10.66 -16.96 3.78
N ALA A 23 11.04 -17.75 4.79
CA ALA A 23 10.30 -17.84 6.03
C ALA A 23 10.03 -16.43 6.58
N ALA A 24 8.75 -16.17 6.94
CA ALA A 24 8.37 -14.95 7.60
C ALA A 24 9.29 -14.71 8.80
N GLY A 25 10.10 -13.69 8.73
CA GLY A 25 11.01 -13.27 9.78
C GLY A 25 10.56 -11.89 10.28
N ASP A 26 10.71 -11.64 11.58
CA ASP A 26 10.37 -10.32 12.14
C ASP A 26 11.38 -9.22 11.74
N GLU A 27 11.95 -9.34 10.56
CA GLU A 27 12.90 -8.38 9.98
C GLU A 27 12.28 -7.64 8.80
N ILE A 28 12.72 -6.41 8.59
CA ILE A 28 12.36 -5.65 7.40
C ILE A 28 13.37 -6.00 6.32
N THR A 29 12.88 -6.55 5.19
CA THR A 29 13.72 -6.86 4.04
C THR A 29 13.62 -5.75 3.00
N LYS A 30 14.74 -5.47 2.34
CA LYS A 30 14.75 -4.61 1.15
C LYS A 30 14.69 -5.48 -0.08
N GLU A 31 13.62 -5.33 -0.83
CA GLU A 31 13.33 -6.08 -2.03
C GLU A 31 13.41 -5.19 -3.27
N LEU A 32 13.50 -5.81 -4.44
CA LEU A 32 13.45 -5.09 -5.71
C LEU A 32 12.31 -5.62 -6.57
N ILE A 33 11.59 -4.69 -7.18
CA ILE A 33 10.60 -5.01 -8.20
C ILE A 33 11.01 -4.38 -9.53
N THR A 34 11.02 -5.17 -10.59
CA THR A 34 11.43 -4.71 -11.92
C THR A 34 10.24 -4.81 -12.89
N ARG A 35 9.69 -3.65 -13.22
CA ARG A 35 8.65 -3.47 -14.23
C ARG A 35 8.97 -2.21 -15.04
N GLY A 36 9.77 -2.41 -16.10
CA GLY A 36 10.36 -1.30 -16.85
C GLY A 36 11.55 -0.67 -16.13
N LYS A 37 11.36 -0.15 -14.90
CA LYS A 37 12.44 0.31 -14.01
C LYS A 37 12.50 -0.52 -12.76
N THR A 38 13.71 -0.86 -12.31
CA THR A 38 13.92 -1.51 -11.01
C THR A 38 13.74 -0.50 -9.90
N ARG A 39 12.89 -0.84 -8.91
CA ARG A 39 12.64 -0.01 -7.73
C ARG A 39 12.74 -0.82 -6.45
N ALA A 40 13.19 -0.18 -5.39
CA ALA A 40 13.21 -0.80 -4.07
C ALA A 40 11.84 -0.67 -3.39
N TYR A 41 11.50 -1.67 -2.61
CA TYR A 41 10.48 -1.59 -1.58
C TYR A 41 10.95 -2.29 -0.31
N TYR A 42 10.38 -1.94 0.81
CA TYR A 42 10.69 -2.52 2.11
C TYR A 42 9.50 -3.32 2.58
N LEU A 43 9.74 -4.59 2.85
CA LEU A 43 8.73 -5.57 3.19
C LEU A 43 8.89 -6.01 4.65
N TYR A 44 7.79 -6.06 5.37
CA TYR A 44 7.71 -6.68 6.69
C TYR A 44 6.58 -7.70 6.70
N VAL A 45 6.94 -8.95 7.00
CA VAL A 45 5.99 -10.06 7.14
C VAL A 45 6.13 -10.61 8.56
N PRO A 46 5.14 -10.42 9.44
CA PRO A 46 5.20 -10.94 10.79
C PRO A 46 5.36 -12.46 10.85
N SER A 47 6.20 -12.96 11.74
CA SER A 47 6.37 -14.40 11.99
C SER A 47 5.09 -15.08 12.50
N THR A 48 4.13 -14.31 12.96
CA THR A 48 2.82 -14.78 13.42
C THR A 48 1.87 -15.16 12.28
N ILE A 49 2.16 -14.75 11.04
CA ILE A 49 1.33 -15.06 9.87
C ILE A 49 1.64 -16.48 9.42
N LYS A 50 0.60 -17.31 9.37
CA LYS A 50 0.68 -18.68 8.92
C LYS A 50 0.25 -18.79 7.44
N PRO A 51 0.81 -19.72 6.66
CA PRO A 51 0.47 -19.88 5.23
C PRO A 51 -1.03 -20.06 4.96
N GLU A 52 -1.76 -20.68 5.88
CA GLU A 52 -3.20 -20.93 5.77
C GLU A 52 -4.07 -19.73 6.17
N THR A 53 -3.50 -18.70 6.80
CA THR A 53 -4.26 -17.54 7.29
C THR A 53 -4.02 -16.34 6.39
N LYS A 54 -5.05 -15.92 5.66
CA LYS A 54 -4.97 -14.74 4.80
C LYS A 54 -4.88 -13.45 5.63
N ALA A 55 -3.75 -12.75 5.49
CA ALA A 55 -3.43 -11.53 6.21
C ALA A 55 -3.79 -10.26 5.41
N PRO A 56 -4.09 -9.14 6.08
CA PRO A 56 -4.19 -7.83 5.44
C PRO A 56 -2.81 -7.34 4.98
N LEU A 57 -2.80 -6.53 3.91
CA LEU A 57 -1.63 -5.81 3.44
C LEU A 57 -1.87 -4.30 3.54
N ILE A 58 -0.89 -3.55 4.05
CA ILE A 58 -0.85 -2.10 3.94
C ILE A 58 0.31 -1.69 3.02
N VAL A 59 -0.01 -1.01 1.93
CA VAL A 59 0.97 -0.33 1.09
C VAL A 59 1.22 1.06 1.65
N MET A 60 2.50 1.37 1.95
CA MET A 60 2.91 2.54 2.73
C MET A 60 3.63 3.56 1.86
N LEU A 61 3.08 4.76 1.74
CA LEU A 61 3.54 5.82 0.86
C LEU A 61 4.21 6.93 1.69
N HIS A 62 5.54 7.00 1.59
CA HIS A 62 6.37 7.88 2.41
C HIS A 62 6.22 9.38 2.06
N GLY A 63 6.59 10.25 3.01
CA GLY A 63 6.67 11.69 2.81
C GLY A 63 7.88 12.13 1.97
N SER A 64 7.86 13.37 1.51
CA SER A 64 8.95 13.99 0.75
C SER A 64 10.29 13.89 1.50
N GLY A 65 11.37 13.63 0.78
CA GLY A 65 12.71 13.45 1.33
C GLY A 65 12.93 12.16 2.13
N ARG A 66 11.99 11.22 2.05
CA ARG A 66 12.03 9.93 2.76
C ARG A 66 12.08 8.76 1.77
N ASN A 67 12.00 7.57 2.31
CA ASN A 67 11.91 6.30 1.59
C ASN A 67 10.94 5.36 2.30
N GLY A 68 10.61 4.22 1.67
CA GLY A 68 9.59 3.30 2.15
C GLY A 68 9.86 2.72 3.54
N ILE A 69 11.14 2.49 3.90
CA ILE A 69 11.50 1.94 5.21
C ILE A 69 11.02 2.82 6.37
N THR A 70 10.97 4.15 6.18
CA THR A 70 10.66 5.09 7.27
C THR A 70 9.27 4.92 7.86
N LEU A 71 8.30 4.48 7.06
CA LEU A 71 6.97 4.15 7.56
C LEU A 71 6.89 2.71 8.05
N VAL A 72 7.51 1.76 7.33
CA VAL A 72 7.50 0.34 7.71
C VAL A 72 8.09 0.14 9.11
N GLU A 73 9.22 0.80 9.43
CA GLU A 73 9.82 0.77 10.78
C GLU A 73 8.86 1.27 11.86
N LYS A 74 8.13 2.34 11.60
CA LYS A 74 7.20 2.92 12.57
C LYS A 74 5.93 2.08 12.77
N TRP A 75 5.60 1.23 11.81
CA TRP A 75 4.45 0.32 11.89
C TRP A 75 4.81 -1.09 12.35
N LYS A 76 6.07 -1.49 12.28
CA LYS A 76 6.53 -2.88 12.46
C LYS A 76 5.97 -3.56 13.72
N ASP A 77 6.14 -2.94 14.89
CA ASP A 77 5.71 -3.55 16.15
C ASP A 77 4.19 -3.69 16.23
N TYR A 78 3.48 -2.71 15.72
CA TYR A 78 2.02 -2.75 15.66
C TYR A 78 1.54 -3.80 14.66
N ALA A 79 2.18 -3.88 13.50
CA ALA A 79 1.89 -4.88 12.48
C ALA A 79 2.15 -6.31 12.96
N LYS A 80 3.21 -6.53 13.76
CA LYS A 80 3.48 -7.81 14.40
C LYS A 80 2.33 -8.24 15.31
N LYS A 81 1.84 -7.31 16.13
CA LYS A 81 0.73 -7.56 17.06
C LYS A 81 -0.57 -7.89 16.33
N GLU A 82 -0.87 -7.18 15.26
CA GLU A 82 -2.15 -7.26 14.54
C GLU A 82 -2.12 -8.24 13.34
N GLY A 83 -0.97 -8.83 13.03
CA GLY A 83 -0.83 -9.75 11.89
C GLY A 83 -0.96 -9.07 10.53
N ILE A 84 -0.29 -7.93 10.33
CA ILE A 84 -0.39 -7.10 9.12
C ILE A 84 0.90 -7.22 8.31
N ILE A 85 0.79 -7.52 7.02
CA ILE A 85 1.92 -7.41 6.08
C ILE A 85 2.07 -5.93 5.69
N LEU A 86 3.31 -5.42 5.68
CA LEU A 86 3.61 -4.05 5.28
C LEU A 86 4.50 -4.04 4.06
N ALA A 87 4.18 -3.20 3.07
CA ALA A 87 5.02 -2.96 1.90
C ALA A 87 5.22 -1.45 1.71
N GLY A 88 6.45 -0.98 1.88
CA GLY A 88 6.81 0.42 1.70
C GLY A 88 7.67 0.61 0.45
N PRO A 89 7.10 0.89 -0.73
CA PRO A 89 7.88 1.19 -1.92
C PRO A 89 8.56 2.56 -1.82
N ASP A 90 9.70 2.70 -2.53
CA ASP A 90 10.33 3.99 -2.76
C ASP A 90 9.64 4.70 -3.94
N ALA A 91 9.39 5.99 -3.81
CA ALA A 91 8.99 6.82 -4.93
C ALA A 91 10.13 6.94 -5.95
N THR A 92 9.79 7.09 -7.23
CA THR A 92 10.78 7.32 -8.30
C THR A 92 11.60 8.59 -8.05
N ASN A 93 11.00 9.59 -7.42
CA ASN A 93 11.64 10.82 -7.02
C ASN A 93 11.46 11.03 -5.51
N GLN A 94 12.56 11.15 -4.77
CA GLN A 94 12.51 11.38 -3.32
C GLN A 94 11.72 12.62 -2.90
N ARG A 95 11.51 13.61 -3.78
CA ARG A 95 10.74 14.81 -3.46
C ARG A 95 9.24 14.58 -3.43
N GLY A 96 8.76 13.47 -3.99
CA GLY A 96 7.33 13.14 -4.02
C GLY A 96 6.98 12.06 -5.01
N TRP A 97 5.74 11.75 -5.06
CA TRP A 97 5.11 10.72 -5.87
C TRP A 97 4.52 11.33 -7.14
N SER A 98 4.53 10.59 -8.24
CA SER A 98 3.97 11.05 -9.51
C SER A 98 3.38 9.91 -10.33
N ALA A 99 2.24 10.13 -10.97
CA ALA A 99 1.73 9.28 -12.03
C ALA A 99 2.29 9.77 -13.38
N PRO A 100 2.58 8.86 -14.35
CA PRO A 100 2.33 7.42 -14.27
C PRO A 100 3.40 6.61 -13.54
N GLN A 101 4.57 7.17 -13.21
CA GLN A 101 5.76 6.42 -12.78
C GLN A 101 5.55 5.64 -11.48
N ASP A 102 4.87 6.25 -10.50
CA ASP A 102 4.57 5.66 -9.19
C ASP A 102 3.11 5.24 -9.08
N GLY A 103 2.35 5.41 -10.18
CA GLY A 103 0.90 5.37 -10.21
C GLY A 103 0.29 3.98 -10.07
N PRO A 104 -0.97 3.86 -10.47
CA PRO A 104 -1.76 2.66 -10.18
C PRO A 104 -1.13 1.38 -10.73
N ASP A 105 -0.54 1.41 -11.94
CA ASP A 105 0.09 0.23 -12.53
C ASP A 105 1.21 -0.33 -11.65
N PHE A 106 2.05 0.54 -11.11
CA PHE A 106 3.14 0.11 -10.23
C PHE A 106 2.64 -0.46 -8.90
N LEU A 107 1.67 0.19 -8.27
CA LEU A 107 1.11 -0.31 -7.01
C LEU A 107 0.37 -1.63 -7.20
N TYR A 108 -0.36 -1.77 -8.31
CA TYR A 108 -0.99 -3.02 -8.69
C TYR A 108 0.04 -4.15 -8.85
N GLU A 109 1.08 -3.93 -9.63
CA GLU A 109 2.13 -4.92 -9.88
C GLU A 109 2.85 -5.35 -8.59
N LEU A 110 3.14 -4.39 -7.69
CA LEU A 110 3.72 -4.68 -6.38
C LEU A 110 2.80 -5.59 -5.56
N VAL A 111 1.51 -5.27 -5.47
CA VAL A 111 0.55 -6.06 -4.69
C VAL A 111 0.36 -7.45 -5.30
N GLU A 112 0.23 -7.57 -6.64
CA GLU A 112 0.06 -8.86 -7.30
C GLU A 112 1.31 -9.75 -7.12
N GLU A 113 2.51 -9.18 -7.21
CA GLU A 113 3.73 -9.93 -6.92
C GLU A 113 3.76 -10.44 -5.47
N LEU A 114 3.42 -9.60 -4.50
CA LEU A 114 3.36 -10.00 -3.09
C LEU A 114 2.33 -11.09 -2.82
N LYS A 115 1.19 -11.05 -3.48
CA LYS A 115 0.13 -12.08 -3.39
C LYS A 115 0.60 -13.46 -3.88
N THR A 116 1.58 -13.54 -4.77
CA THR A 116 2.17 -14.81 -5.20
C THR A 116 3.09 -15.43 -4.14
N LYS A 117 3.66 -14.60 -3.27
CA LYS A 117 4.69 -15.00 -2.29
C LYS A 117 4.13 -15.18 -0.88
N TYR A 118 3.07 -14.45 -0.53
CA TYR A 118 2.55 -14.37 0.83
C TYR A 118 1.03 -14.56 0.87
N PRO A 119 0.48 -15.07 1.98
CA PRO A 119 -0.95 -15.35 2.13
C PRO A 119 -1.76 -14.06 2.37
N ILE A 120 -1.76 -13.14 1.39
CA ILE A 120 -2.48 -11.88 1.46
C ILE A 120 -3.97 -12.11 1.16
N ASN A 121 -4.85 -11.49 1.96
CA ASN A 121 -6.26 -11.38 1.63
C ASN A 121 -6.44 -10.30 0.55
N PRO A 122 -6.81 -10.65 -0.69
CA PRO A 122 -6.92 -9.69 -1.78
C PRO A 122 -7.97 -8.60 -1.52
N ARG A 123 -8.98 -8.88 -0.69
CA ARG A 123 -10.03 -7.94 -0.35
C ARG A 123 -9.68 -7.03 0.84
N ARG A 124 -8.51 -7.22 1.46
CA ARG A 124 -8.00 -6.43 2.59
C ARG A 124 -6.63 -5.83 2.29
N VAL A 125 -6.54 -5.14 1.14
CA VAL A 125 -5.37 -4.36 0.74
C VAL A 125 -5.70 -2.88 0.95
N TYR A 126 -4.85 -2.21 1.71
CA TYR A 126 -5.08 -0.83 2.17
C TYR A 126 -3.92 0.08 1.75
N LEU A 127 -4.20 1.38 1.70
CA LEU A 127 -3.19 2.42 1.57
C LEU A 127 -3.00 3.15 2.90
N PHE A 128 -1.75 3.43 3.24
CA PHE A 128 -1.38 4.38 4.28
C PHE A 128 -0.36 5.36 3.74
N GLY A 129 -0.55 6.66 3.98
CA GLY A 129 0.38 7.69 3.52
C GLY A 129 0.62 8.78 4.54
N HIS A 130 1.81 9.39 4.46
CA HIS A 130 2.16 10.58 5.22
C HIS A 130 2.64 11.70 4.30
N SER A 131 2.15 12.93 4.50
CA SER A 131 2.60 14.13 3.77
C SER A 131 2.44 13.96 2.24
N ALA A 132 3.50 14.07 1.46
CA ALA A 132 3.44 13.83 0.00
C ALA A 132 2.83 12.46 -0.34
N GLY A 133 3.17 11.42 0.45
CA GLY A 133 2.56 10.09 0.30
C GLY A 133 1.08 10.05 0.70
N ALA A 134 0.63 10.93 1.60
CA ALA A 134 -0.78 11.05 1.95
C ALA A 134 -1.61 11.63 0.80
N CYS A 135 -1.12 12.70 0.16
CA CYS A 135 -1.76 13.24 -1.04
C CYS A 135 -1.84 12.18 -2.14
N PHE A 136 -0.74 11.46 -2.37
CA PHE A 136 -0.70 10.41 -3.38
C PHE A 136 -1.62 9.22 -3.04
N ALA A 137 -1.72 8.84 -1.75
CA ALA A 137 -2.68 7.83 -1.29
C ALA A 137 -4.13 8.23 -1.59
N LEU A 138 -4.49 9.50 -1.40
CA LEU A 138 -5.82 9.99 -1.77
C LEU A 138 -6.07 9.86 -3.27
N HIS A 139 -5.11 10.27 -4.13
CA HIS A 139 -5.22 10.11 -5.58
C HIS A 139 -5.40 8.64 -5.97
N MET A 140 -4.54 7.75 -5.46
CA MET A 140 -4.64 6.31 -5.75
C MET A 140 -5.94 5.69 -5.24
N SER A 141 -6.46 6.16 -4.10
CA SER A 141 -7.75 5.71 -3.58
C SER A 141 -8.91 6.01 -4.52
N LEU A 142 -8.91 7.18 -5.12
CA LEU A 142 -9.97 7.60 -6.03
C LEU A 142 -9.84 6.91 -7.39
N MET A 143 -8.61 6.80 -7.91
CA MET A 143 -8.34 6.12 -9.17
C MET A 143 -8.62 4.61 -9.07
N GLU A 144 -8.18 3.94 -8.00
CA GLU A 144 -8.28 2.50 -7.79
C GLU A 144 -9.26 2.12 -6.67
N SER A 145 -10.40 2.80 -6.64
CA SER A 145 -11.40 2.64 -5.60
C SER A 145 -12.03 1.23 -5.52
N GLU A 146 -11.96 0.43 -6.58
CA GLU A 146 -12.40 -0.97 -6.61
C GLU A 146 -11.25 -1.96 -6.30
N TYR A 147 -10.00 -1.48 -6.20
CA TYR A 147 -8.85 -2.30 -5.92
C TYR A 147 -8.42 -2.25 -4.44
N PHE A 148 -8.36 -1.06 -3.85
CA PHE A 148 -8.03 -0.90 -2.43
C PHE A 148 -9.29 -0.90 -1.56
N ALA A 149 -9.24 -1.57 -0.41
CA ALA A 149 -10.39 -1.69 0.48
C ALA A 149 -10.73 -0.38 1.20
N ALA A 150 -9.73 0.31 1.71
CA ALA A 150 -9.83 1.61 2.39
C ALA A 150 -8.47 2.29 2.42
N THR A 151 -8.46 3.58 2.78
CA THR A 151 -7.25 4.40 2.90
C THR A 151 -7.25 5.18 4.20
N ALA A 152 -6.11 5.19 4.90
CA ALA A 152 -5.86 6.06 6.03
C ALA A 152 -4.62 6.92 5.77
N ILE A 153 -4.66 8.20 6.11
CA ILE A 153 -3.54 9.09 5.88
C ILE A 153 -3.25 9.98 7.11
N HIS A 154 -2.01 10.42 7.20
CA HIS A 154 -1.60 11.47 8.14
C HIS A 154 -1.07 12.68 7.36
N ALA A 155 -1.64 13.86 7.63
CA ALA A 155 -1.23 15.15 7.08
C ALA A 155 -1.20 15.16 5.55
N GLY A 156 -2.36 15.18 4.92
CA GLY A 156 -2.54 15.25 3.47
C GLY A 156 -3.90 15.83 3.08
N ALA A 157 -3.98 16.32 1.85
CA ALA A 157 -5.19 16.86 1.26
C ALA A 157 -5.18 16.64 -0.25
N LEU A 158 -6.34 16.72 -0.89
CA LEU A 158 -6.45 16.90 -2.32
C LEU A 158 -6.10 18.37 -2.66
N ARG A 159 -5.29 18.56 -3.71
CA ARG A 159 -4.84 19.88 -4.14
C ARG A 159 -5.01 20.06 -5.63
N GLY A 160 -5.88 21.00 -6.04
CA GLY A 160 -6.26 21.19 -7.44
C GLY A 160 -7.03 19.99 -7.98
N GLU A 161 -7.78 20.12 -9.02
CA GLU A 161 -8.47 19.06 -9.78
C GLU A 161 -9.24 17.98 -8.95
N GLU A 162 -9.62 18.32 -7.69
CA GLU A 162 -10.30 17.40 -6.78
C GLU A 162 -11.57 16.82 -7.40
N ASP A 163 -12.34 17.66 -8.07
CA ASP A 163 -13.61 17.25 -8.68
C ASP A 163 -13.40 16.21 -9.78
N GLU A 164 -12.31 16.32 -10.55
CA GLU A 164 -12.02 15.37 -11.62
C GLU A 164 -11.53 14.04 -11.04
N LEU A 165 -10.69 14.08 -10.01
CA LEU A 165 -10.24 12.86 -9.31
C LEU A 165 -11.39 12.12 -8.62
N ILE A 166 -12.29 12.88 -7.96
CA ILE A 166 -13.45 12.30 -7.27
C ILE A 166 -14.38 11.58 -8.25
N LYS A 167 -14.53 12.10 -9.49
CA LYS A 167 -15.34 11.47 -10.55
C LYS A 167 -14.76 10.13 -11.02
N LEU A 168 -13.45 9.87 -10.84
CA LEU A 168 -12.83 8.58 -11.19
C LEU A 168 -13.24 7.46 -10.24
N ALA A 169 -13.66 7.78 -9.02
CA ALA A 169 -14.01 6.79 -8.02
C ALA A 169 -15.29 6.02 -8.37
N LYS A 170 -15.13 4.81 -8.90
CA LYS A 170 -16.24 3.90 -9.23
C LYS A 170 -16.94 3.35 -8.00
N ARG A 171 -16.20 3.15 -6.92
CA ARG A 171 -16.70 2.76 -5.60
C ARG A 171 -16.48 3.89 -4.60
N LYS A 172 -17.39 4.03 -3.64
CA LYS A 172 -17.24 4.96 -2.51
C LYS A 172 -16.26 4.38 -1.48
N ILE A 173 -14.96 4.49 -1.79
CA ILE A 173 -13.90 3.97 -0.92
C ILE A 173 -13.85 4.73 0.41
N PRO A 174 -13.84 4.01 1.57
CA PRO A 174 -13.69 4.67 2.86
C PRO A 174 -12.30 5.30 3.05
N ILE A 175 -12.26 6.53 3.54
CA ILE A 175 -11.03 7.31 3.76
C ILE A 175 -11.01 7.84 5.19
N SER A 176 -9.86 7.78 5.86
CA SER A 176 -9.61 8.45 7.15
C SER A 176 -8.42 9.39 7.03
N ILE A 177 -8.58 10.63 7.50
CA ILE A 177 -7.54 11.64 7.51
C ILE A 177 -7.25 12.04 8.96
N GLN A 178 -5.99 11.93 9.37
CA GLN A 178 -5.48 12.45 10.63
C GLN A 178 -4.61 13.67 10.33
N VAL A 179 -4.85 14.80 10.98
CA VAL A 179 -4.07 16.04 10.78
C VAL A 179 -3.97 16.84 12.05
N GLY A 180 -2.82 17.47 12.27
CA GLY A 180 -2.60 18.39 13.39
C GLY A 180 -3.30 19.74 13.18
N ASP A 181 -3.84 20.34 14.24
CA ASP A 181 -4.42 21.69 14.18
C ASP A 181 -3.36 22.79 13.98
N SER A 182 -2.10 22.43 14.16
CA SER A 182 -0.94 23.32 14.00
C SER A 182 -0.05 22.91 12.81
N ASP A 183 -0.58 22.10 11.89
CA ASP A 183 0.13 21.70 10.68
C ASP A 183 0.20 22.88 9.68
N ASN A 184 1.42 23.36 9.43
CA ASN A 184 1.67 24.49 8.53
C ASN A 184 1.78 24.06 7.04
N PHE A 185 1.96 22.75 6.77
CA PHE A 185 2.01 22.23 5.40
C PHE A 185 0.63 21.88 4.87
N PHE A 186 -0.25 21.42 5.77
CA PHE A 186 -1.66 21.09 5.49
C PHE A 186 -2.59 21.78 6.48
N PRO A 187 -2.84 23.10 6.31
CA PRO A 187 -3.74 23.83 7.18
C PRO A 187 -5.12 23.17 7.26
N LEU A 188 -5.75 23.23 8.44
CA LEU A 188 -7.08 22.61 8.64
C LEU A 188 -8.13 23.09 7.63
N THR A 189 -8.03 24.32 7.15
CA THR A 189 -8.94 24.85 6.12
C THR A 189 -8.87 24.04 4.82
N GLU A 190 -7.67 23.64 4.40
CA GLU A 190 -7.44 22.85 3.19
C GLU A 190 -7.90 21.40 3.38
N VAL A 191 -7.57 20.81 4.54
CA VAL A 191 -7.97 19.41 4.84
C VAL A 191 -9.49 19.30 5.02
N ARG A 192 -10.12 20.31 5.64
CA ARG A 192 -11.59 20.39 5.73
C ARG A 192 -12.25 20.55 4.37
N ALA A 193 -11.67 21.34 3.46
CA ALA A 193 -12.15 21.43 2.08
C ALA A 193 -12.12 20.08 1.36
N THR A 194 -11.01 19.32 1.50
CA THR A 194 -10.91 17.93 1.00
C THR A 194 -12.01 17.05 1.58
N ARG A 195 -12.22 17.08 2.90
CA ARG A 195 -13.32 16.32 3.54
C ARG A 195 -14.67 16.69 2.95
N ASP A 196 -14.94 17.98 2.78
CA ASP A 196 -16.24 18.47 2.34
C ASP A 196 -16.50 18.09 0.87
N ALA A 197 -15.48 18.16 0.00
CA ALA A 197 -15.57 17.68 -1.38
C ALA A 197 -15.85 16.17 -1.46
N LEU A 198 -15.15 15.35 -0.66
CA LEU A 198 -15.38 13.91 -0.60
C LEU A 198 -16.78 13.58 -0.07
N LYS A 199 -17.25 14.28 0.97
CA LYS A 199 -18.62 14.12 1.49
C LYS A 199 -19.68 14.51 0.47
N ALA A 200 -19.48 15.58 -0.28
CA ALA A 200 -20.40 16.01 -1.32
C ALA A 200 -20.57 14.97 -2.44
N ALA A 201 -19.57 14.10 -2.60
CA ALA A 201 -19.57 12.98 -3.54
C ALA A 201 -19.99 11.64 -2.89
N ASP A 202 -20.55 11.66 -1.68
CA ASP A 202 -20.96 10.47 -0.90
C ASP A 202 -19.80 9.49 -0.60
N ILE A 203 -18.56 9.96 -0.59
CA ILE A 203 -17.41 9.14 -0.19
C ILE A 203 -17.32 9.16 1.34
N PRO A 204 -17.32 7.99 2.00
CA PRO A 204 -17.21 7.91 3.45
C PRO A 204 -15.85 8.46 3.90
N ILE A 205 -15.87 9.54 4.66
CA ILE A 205 -14.66 10.23 5.14
C ILE A 205 -14.73 10.45 6.65
N ASP A 206 -13.68 10.05 7.34
CA ASP A 206 -13.43 10.36 8.75
C ASP A 206 -12.28 11.35 8.85
N LEU A 207 -12.51 12.53 9.46
CA LEU A 207 -11.48 13.55 9.69
C LEU A 207 -11.21 13.68 11.19
N ILE A 208 -9.99 13.36 11.58
CA ILE A 208 -9.49 13.43 12.96
C ILE A 208 -8.53 14.61 13.09
N GLU A 209 -8.99 15.69 13.70
CA GLU A 209 -8.19 16.86 14.00
C GLU A 209 -7.48 16.67 15.33
N ILE A 210 -6.15 16.69 15.33
CA ILE A 210 -5.30 16.37 16.48
C ILE A 210 -4.85 17.68 17.14
N LYS A 211 -5.36 17.92 18.33
CA LYS A 211 -5.06 19.13 19.08
C LYS A 211 -3.58 19.24 19.47
N ASN A 212 -3.02 20.44 19.29
CA ASN A 212 -1.61 20.76 19.59
C ASN A 212 -0.63 19.82 18.89
N HIS A 213 -0.92 19.48 17.63
CA HIS A 213 -0.07 18.65 16.80
C HIS A 213 0.28 19.40 15.51
N ASP A 214 1.55 19.31 15.14
CA ASP A 214 2.11 19.83 13.90
C ASP A 214 2.13 18.77 12.78
N HIS A 215 2.98 18.97 11.81
CA HIS A 215 3.16 18.05 10.67
C HIS A 215 3.88 16.75 11.05
N TRP A 216 4.57 16.68 12.20
CA TRP A 216 5.54 15.63 12.48
C TRP A 216 4.90 14.33 12.97
N TYR A 217 4.94 13.32 12.11
CA TYR A 217 4.34 12.01 12.34
C TYR A 217 5.14 11.10 13.28
N TYR A 218 6.48 11.09 13.10
CA TYR A 218 7.34 9.98 13.52
C TYR A 218 7.45 9.77 15.03
N ASP A 219 7.35 10.82 15.82
CA ASP A 219 7.46 10.74 17.29
C ASP A 219 6.17 10.22 17.94
N LYS A 220 5.05 10.41 17.28
CA LYS A 220 3.72 9.97 17.75
C LYS A 220 3.13 8.84 16.91
N ALA A 221 3.92 8.25 16.01
CA ALA A 221 3.51 7.20 15.09
C ALA A 221 2.72 6.06 15.75
N PRO A 222 3.07 5.51 16.93
CA PRO A 222 2.30 4.43 17.53
C PRO A 222 0.82 4.76 17.72
N LYS A 223 0.51 5.99 18.15
CA LYS A 223 -0.87 6.45 18.33
C LYS A 223 -1.59 6.60 16.99
N PHE A 224 -0.93 7.18 16.01
CA PHE A 224 -1.52 7.40 14.68
C PHE A 224 -1.74 6.08 13.94
N ASN A 225 -0.80 5.15 14.06
CA ASN A 225 -0.90 3.81 13.48
C ASN A 225 -2.08 3.03 14.07
N GLN A 226 -2.24 3.09 15.38
CA GLN A 226 -3.39 2.48 16.04
C GLN A 226 -4.70 3.06 15.51
N THR A 227 -4.84 4.38 15.47
CA THR A 227 -6.04 5.05 14.95
C THR A 227 -6.32 4.69 13.50
N ALA A 228 -5.28 4.70 12.66
CA ALA A 228 -5.39 4.31 11.25
C ALA A 228 -5.84 2.85 11.10
N TRP A 229 -5.26 1.93 11.87
CA TRP A 229 -5.63 0.52 11.79
C TRP A 229 -7.04 0.24 12.32
N GLU A 230 -7.44 0.88 13.42
CA GLU A 230 -8.79 0.75 13.95
C GLU A 230 -9.86 1.17 12.92
N PHE A 231 -9.53 2.10 12.05
CA PHE A 231 -10.36 2.45 10.90
C PHE A 231 -10.24 1.41 9.78
N LEU A 232 -9.03 1.13 9.28
CA LEU A 232 -8.81 0.26 8.12
C LEU A 232 -9.39 -1.15 8.30
N LYS A 233 -9.20 -1.75 9.47
CA LYS A 233 -9.62 -3.14 9.74
C LYS A 233 -11.13 -3.38 9.67
N GLN A 234 -11.94 -2.31 9.71
CA GLN A 234 -13.40 -2.39 9.59
C GLN A 234 -13.87 -2.55 8.14
N HIS A 235 -12.96 -2.37 7.17
CA HIS A 235 -13.30 -2.34 5.76
C HIS A 235 -12.70 -3.51 4.99
N GLU A 236 -13.52 -4.11 4.15
CA GLU A 236 -13.14 -5.16 3.23
C GLU A 236 -13.92 -4.98 1.93
N LEU A 237 -13.32 -5.28 0.79
CA LEU A 237 -14.04 -5.28 -0.49
C LEU A 237 -15.14 -6.34 -0.49
N GLN A 238 -16.32 -5.99 -0.99
CA GLN A 238 -17.45 -6.91 -1.09
C GLN A 238 -17.25 -8.01 -2.16
N ALA A 239 -16.42 -7.73 -3.15
CA ALA A 239 -16.05 -8.64 -4.24
C ALA A 239 -14.52 -8.64 -4.41
N ASP A 240 -14.02 -9.50 -5.28
CA ASP A 240 -12.61 -9.52 -5.64
C ASP A 240 -12.18 -8.17 -6.25
N PRO A 241 -10.95 -7.70 -5.94
CA PRO A 241 -10.47 -6.41 -6.38
C PRO A 241 -10.46 -6.30 -7.91
N GLN A 242 -10.88 -5.14 -8.40
CA GLN A 242 -10.86 -4.81 -9.82
C GLN A 242 -9.85 -3.70 -10.08
N TYR A 243 -8.82 -4.01 -10.88
CA TYR A 243 -7.83 -3.05 -11.29
C TYR A 243 -8.26 -2.35 -12.59
N GLN A 244 -8.12 -1.02 -12.65
CA GLN A 244 -8.37 -0.24 -13.84
C GLN A 244 -7.07 -0.09 -14.65
N LYS A 245 -7.10 -0.51 -15.92
CA LYS A 245 -5.97 -0.27 -16.83
C LYS A 245 -6.00 1.16 -17.35
N TYR A 246 -4.86 1.84 -17.26
CA TYR A 246 -4.71 3.21 -17.76
C TYR A 246 -3.91 3.22 -19.05
N ASP A 247 -4.38 4.02 -20.01
CA ASP A 247 -3.60 4.39 -21.17
C ASP A 247 -2.96 5.75 -20.92
N TRP A 248 -1.68 5.75 -20.57
CA TRP A 248 -0.94 6.96 -20.26
C TRP A 248 -0.44 7.69 -21.50
N GLY A 249 -0.88 7.28 -22.69
CA GLY A 249 -0.43 7.84 -23.96
C GLY A 249 1.09 7.65 -24.14
N ARG A 250 1.48 6.73 -24.98
CA ARG A 250 2.89 6.66 -25.42
C ARG A 250 3.12 7.78 -26.43
N ASN A 251 3.54 8.93 -25.94
CA ASN A 251 4.16 9.96 -26.77
C ASN A 251 5.62 9.64 -27.02
#